data_d67532888bf6bde5da8c917c7341a25f
#
_entry.id   d67532888bf6bde5da8c917c7341a25f
#
_cell.length_a   1.000
_cell.length_b   1.000
_cell.length_c   1.000
_cell.angle_alpha   90.00
_cell.angle_beta   90.00
_cell.angle_gamma   90.00
#
_symmetry.space_group_name_H-M   'P 1'
#
loop_
_entity.id
_entity.type
_entity.pdbx_description
1 polymer ?
#
loop_
_entity_poly.entity_id
_entity_poly.type
_entity_poly.pdbx_seq_one_letter_code
_entity_poly.pdbx_strand_id
1 'polypeptide(L)'
;MRILCISDTTSSLAFSSNVKDIYKDVDLIISCGDLPIDSYDYVSTMLSRDLYYVYGNHNLKNFRLAMRLEGPSIGFGNTYRIMGEDETSKFYGFLIDGKCCRDKRTGLLIAGLGGSMRYNDGDSQYTEKQMKYRIWKLVPQLLYNKRRYGRYLDILVTHAPPFGYGDGPDLCHMGFRCLLHFIDKYQPQYLVHGHIHLDDMNSQRVRERGNTKIVNVYSSYLLDDETLGTGSLRKAGEKTTGGL
;
A
#
# COMPACT_ATOMS: atom_id res chain seq x y z
N MET A 1 8.70 13.53 -3.13
CA MET A 1 8.86 12.29 -2.34
C MET A 1 8.85 11.11 -3.29
N ARG A 2 9.78 10.18 -3.12
CA ARG A 2 9.93 9.02 -4.02
C ARG A 2 9.63 7.73 -3.26
N ILE A 3 8.66 6.95 -3.74
CA ILE A 3 8.21 5.71 -3.11
C ILE A 3 8.36 4.56 -4.10
N LEU A 4 9.11 3.53 -3.71
CA LEU A 4 9.14 2.29 -4.49
C LEU A 4 7.93 1.43 -4.11
N CYS A 5 7.03 1.23 -5.07
CA CYS A 5 5.89 0.34 -4.93
C CYS A 5 6.17 -0.98 -5.65
N ILE A 6 5.87 -2.11 -5.01
CA ILE A 6 6.10 -3.47 -5.54
C ILE A 6 4.88 -4.36 -5.31
N SER A 7 4.60 -5.29 -6.21
CA SER A 7 3.51 -6.26 -6.05
C SER A 7 3.61 -7.45 -7.02
N ASP A 8 3.07 -8.59 -6.61
CA ASP A 8 2.73 -9.79 -7.39
C ASP A 8 3.93 -10.56 -7.98
N THR A 9 4.89 -9.88 -8.57
CA THR A 9 6.08 -10.51 -9.16
C THR A 9 7.35 -9.72 -8.87
N THR A 10 8.46 -10.42 -8.78
CA THR A 10 9.77 -9.80 -8.57
C THR A 10 10.21 -9.03 -9.81
N SER A 11 10.34 -7.72 -9.67
CA SER A 11 10.86 -6.85 -10.73
C SER A 11 12.36 -7.08 -10.93
N SER A 12 12.80 -7.24 -12.17
CA SER A 12 14.23 -7.36 -12.49
C SER A 12 15.05 -6.12 -12.05
N LEU A 13 14.43 -4.96 -11.94
CA LEU A 13 15.08 -3.73 -11.46
C LEU A 13 15.14 -3.65 -9.95
N ALA A 14 14.01 -3.92 -9.25
CA ALA A 14 13.90 -3.80 -7.81
C ALA A 14 14.65 -4.94 -7.07
N PHE A 15 14.90 -6.06 -7.74
CA PHE A 15 15.59 -7.23 -7.18
C PHE A 15 16.93 -7.51 -7.86
N SER A 16 17.56 -6.49 -8.45
CA SER A 16 18.88 -6.58 -9.04
C SER A 16 19.97 -6.18 -8.04
N SER A 17 21.22 -6.62 -8.31
CA SER A 17 22.40 -6.15 -7.56
C SER A 17 22.58 -4.64 -7.57
N ASN A 18 22.03 -3.96 -8.59
CA ASN A 18 22.14 -2.51 -8.78
C ASN A 18 20.97 -1.73 -8.17
N VAL A 19 20.11 -2.37 -7.37
CA VAL A 19 18.93 -1.74 -6.75
C VAL A 19 19.28 -0.46 -5.98
N LYS A 20 20.43 -0.42 -5.32
CA LYS A 20 20.92 0.77 -4.58
C LYS A 20 21.17 1.97 -5.48
N ASP A 21 21.69 1.75 -6.67
CA ASP A 21 21.98 2.82 -7.62
C ASP A 21 20.70 3.32 -8.31
N ILE A 22 19.81 2.37 -8.67
CA ILE A 22 18.54 2.67 -9.35
C ILE A 22 17.59 3.43 -8.43
N TYR A 23 17.49 3.03 -7.16
CA TYR A 23 16.51 3.53 -6.19
C TYR A 23 17.14 4.26 -4.99
N LYS A 24 18.35 4.82 -5.15
CA LYS A 24 19.12 5.48 -4.07
C LYS A 24 18.35 6.55 -3.30
N ASP A 25 17.47 7.29 -3.99
CA ASP A 25 16.74 8.44 -3.43
C ASP A 25 15.30 8.08 -3.00
N VAL A 26 14.99 6.78 -2.88
CA VAL A 26 13.68 6.33 -2.42
C VAL A 26 13.52 6.66 -0.93
N ASP A 27 12.38 7.22 -0.59
CA ASP A 27 12.03 7.59 0.78
C ASP A 27 11.49 6.41 1.58
N LEU A 28 10.62 5.61 1.01
CA LEU A 28 10.05 4.41 1.63
C LEU A 28 9.62 3.40 0.57
N ILE A 29 9.27 2.19 1.02
CA ILE A 29 8.83 1.11 0.15
C ILE A 29 7.39 0.72 0.54
N ILE A 30 6.55 0.48 -0.46
CA ILE A 30 5.19 -0.02 -0.27
C ILE A 30 5.04 -1.33 -1.04
N SER A 31 4.49 -2.37 -0.42
CA SER A 31 4.09 -3.58 -1.12
C SER A 31 2.58 -3.79 -1.06
N CYS A 32 1.99 -4.03 -2.23
CA CYS A 32 0.59 -4.36 -2.38
C CYS A 32 0.28 -5.86 -2.28
N GLY A 33 1.25 -6.68 -1.86
CA GLY A 33 1.07 -8.11 -1.59
C GLY A 33 1.59 -9.03 -2.69
N ASP A 34 1.41 -10.33 -2.46
CA ASP A 34 1.73 -11.46 -3.35
C ASP A 34 3.20 -11.56 -3.80
N LEU A 35 4.11 -11.09 -2.95
CA LEU A 35 5.54 -11.33 -3.11
C LEU A 35 6.07 -12.30 -2.04
N PRO A 36 7.08 -13.12 -2.35
CA PRO A 36 7.78 -13.92 -1.35
C PRO A 36 8.36 -13.05 -0.24
N ILE A 37 8.42 -13.60 0.98
CA ILE A 37 8.89 -12.87 2.15
C ILE A 37 10.35 -12.40 1.99
N ASP A 38 11.20 -13.25 1.40
CA ASP A 38 12.61 -12.96 1.13
C ASP A 38 12.79 -11.74 0.21
N SER A 39 11.79 -11.48 -0.63
CA SER A 39 11.75 -10.30 -1.49
C SER A 39 11.61 -9.01 -0.67
N TYR A 40 10.83 -9.05 0.41
CA TYR A 40 10.66 -7.90 1.30
C TYR A 40 11.93 -7.62 2.10
N ASP A 41 12.55 -8.67 2.62
CA ASP A 41 13.83 -8.56 3.33
C ASP A 41 14.92 -8.00 2.43
N TYR A 42 15.06 -8.57 1.24
CA TYR A 42 16.05 -8.12 0.26
C TYR A 42 15.92 -6.62 -0.04
N VAL A 43 14.74 -6.17 -0.49
CA VAL A 43 14.58 -4.79 -0.95
C VAL A 43 14.69 -3.77 0.19
N SER A 44 14.14 -4.09 1.37
CA SER A 44 14.21 -3.21 2.55
C SER A 44 15.63 -3.10 3.09
N THR A 45 16.37 -4.20 3.15
CA THR A 45 17.77 -4.25 3.59
C THR A 45 18.67 -3.53 2.61
N MET A 46 18.54 -3.83 1.32
CA MET A 46 19.39 -3.23 0.28
C MET A 46 19.23 -1.72 0.21
N LEU A 47 18.01 -1.22 0.31
CA LEU A 47 17.72 0.22 0.27
C LEU A 47 17.84 0.90 1.64
N SER A 48 17.88 0.14 2.74
CA SER A 48 17.84 0.64 4.12
C SER A 48 16.63 1.56 4.33
N ARG A 49 15.45 1.11 3.90
CA ARG A 49 14.19 1.86 3.97
C ARG A 49 13.09 1.04 4.60
N ASP A 50 12.21 1.73 5.34
CA ASP A 50 11.00 1.14 5.90
C ASP A 50 10.10 0.62 4.77
N LEU A 51 9.57 -0.60 4.96
CA LEU A 51 8.64 -1.24 4.03
C LEU A 51 7.28 -1.38 4.70
N TYR A 52 6.24 -0.84 4.07
CA TYR A 52 4.83 -0.98 4.47
C TYR A 52 4.12 -1.94 3.53
N TYR A 53 3.45 -2.97 4.07
CA TYR A 53 2.84 -3.97 3.20
C TYR A 53 1.45 -4.42 3.65
N VAL A 54 0.68 -4.92 2.70
CA VAL A 54 -0.57 -5.64 2.91
C VAL A 54 -0.44 -7.08 2.41
N TYR A 55 -1.34 -7.95 2.82
CA TYR A 55 -1.41 -9.29 2.24
C TYR A 55 -2.11 -9.26 0.87
N GLY A 56 -1.61 -10.07 -0.06
CA GLY A 56 -2.35 -10.50 -1.23
C GLY A 56 -3.24 -11.71 -0.92
N ASN A 57 -3.71 -12.40 -1.94
CA ASN A 57 -4.55 -13.59 -1.78
C ASN A 57 -3.79 -14.92 -1.93
N HIS A 58 -2.48 -14.89 -2.24
CA HIS A 58 -1.67 -16.10 -2.43
C HIS A 58 -0.65 -16.36 -1.33
N ASN A 59 -0.13 -15.35 -0.62
CA ASN A 59 1.08 -15.47 0.20
C ASN A 59 0.87 -15.67 1.69
N LEU A 60 -0.37 -15.64 2.19
CA LEU A 60 -0.62 -15.66 3.63
C LEU A 60 -0.15 -16.95 4.32
N LYS A 61 -0.18 -18.11 3.63
CA LYS A 61 0.30 -19.38 4.19
C LYS A 61 1.78 -19.33 4.53
N ASN A 62 2.60 -18.79 3.63
CA ASN A 62 4.04 -18.68 3.81
C ASN A 62 4.38 -17.71 4.96
N PHE A 63 3.69 -16.58 5.02
CA PHE A 63 3.83 -15.62 6.12
C PHE A 63 3.41 -16.22 7.47
N ARG A 64 2.29 -16.96 7.54
CA ARG A 64 1.86 -17.63 8.77
C ARG A 64 2.82 -18.71 9.22
N LEU A 65 3.44 -19.45 8.29
CA LEU A 65 4.46 -20.45 8.61
C LEU A 65 5.69 -19.79 9.22
N ALA A 66 6.23 -18.76 8.59
CA ALA A 66 7.35 -17.99 9.11
C ALA A 66 7.06 -17.41 10.51
N MET A 67 5.87 -16.81 10.73
CA MET A 67 5.47 -16.29 12.04
C MET A 67 5.30 -17.37 13.13
N ARG A 68 4.92 -18.61 12.77
CA ARG A 68 4.77 -19.71 13.75
C ARG A 68 6.11 -20.22 14.27
N LEU A 69 7.17 -20.11 13.48
CA LEU A 69 8.51 -20.53 13.85
C LEU A 69 9.17 -19.58 14.86
N GLU A 70 8.64 -18.35 15.03
CA GLU A 70 9.30 -17.32 15.81
C GLU A 70 8.65 -16.96 17.16
N GLY A 71 7.47 -17.49 17.47
CA GLY A 71 6.75 -17.17 18.71
C GLY A 71 6.34 -15.67 18.85
N PRO A 72 5.59 -15.28 19.90
CA PRO A 72 5.13 -13.92 20.06
C PRO A 72 6.29 -13.01 20.51
N SER A 73 6.76 -12.12 19.64
CA SER A 73 7.70 -11.07 20.03
C SER A 73 6.95 -9.97 20.82
N ILE A 74 7.31 -9.83 22.10
CA ILE A 74 6.82 -8.75 22.97
C ILE A 74 7.56 -7.47 22.58
N GLY A 75 6.93 -6.60 21.80
CA GLY A 75 7.48 -5.30 21.44
C GLY A 75 6.37 -4.30 21.14
N PHE A 76 6.45 -3.10 21.71
CA PHE A 76 5.57 -1.99 21.41
C PHE A 76 5.75 -1.53 19.95
N GLY A 77 4.78 -1.80 19.12
CA GLY A 77 4.77 -1.57 17.67
C GLY A 77 4.72 -2.90 16.94
N ASN A 78 3.72 -3.05 16.05
CA ASN A 78 3.51 -4.28 15.28
C ASN A 78 4.62 -4.49 14.21
N THR A 79 5.86 -4.55 14.64
CA THR A 79 7.00 -4.91 13.82
C THR A 79 7.15 -6.42 13.93
N TYR A 80 6.77 -7.16 12.92
CA TYR A 80 7.07 -8.59 12.86
C TYR A 80 8.51 -8.73 12.39
N ARG A 81 9.37 -9.22 13.29
CA ARG A 81 10.73 -9.60 12.96
C ARG A 81 10.67 -11.03 12.42
N ILE A 82 10.90 -11.21 11.15
CA ILE A 82 11.08 -12.53 10.56
C ILE A 82 12.56 -12.84 10.71
N MET A 83 12.88 -13.79 11.57
CA MET A 83 14.23 -14.34 11.65
C MET A 83 14.33 -15.45 10.60
N GLY A 84 15.14 -15.25 9.57
CA GLY A 84 15.68 -16.37 8.80
C GLY A 84 16.56 -17.25 9.67
N GLU A 85 16.92 -18.44 9.22
CA GLU A 85 17.83 -19.37 9.92
C GLU A 85 19.21 -18.76 10.20
N ASP A 86 19.51 -17.58 9.66
CA ASP A 86 20.72 -16.79 9.91
C ASP A 86 20.36 -15.58 10.78
N GLU A 87 20.95 -15.50 11.99
CA GLU A 87 20.70 -14.44 13.00
C GLU A 87 20.97 -12.99 12.50
N THR A 88 21.35 -12.81 11.24
CA THR A 88 21.76 -11.54 10.65
C THR A 88 20.70 -10.80 9.84
N SER A 89 19.60 -11.45 9.42
CA SER A 89 18.59 -10.79 8.62
C SER A 89 17.54 -10.07 9.50
N LYS A 90 17.62 -8.75 9.57
CA LYS A 90 16.66 -7.91 10.28
C LYS A 90 15.66 -7.35 9.26
N PHE A 91 14.53 -8.04 9.06
CA PHE A 91 13.44 -7.52 8.24
C PHE A 91 12.74 -6.35 8.94
N TYR A 92 12.74 -5.19 8.33
CA TYR A 92 12.07 -3.99 8.81
C TYR A 92 10.79 -3.73 8.01
N GLY A 93 9.82 -4.64 8.09
CA GLY A 93 8.54 -4.50 7.43
C GLY A 93 7.40 -4.22 8.40
N PHE A 94 6.51 -3.31 8.02
CA PHE A 94 5.32 -2.96 8.78
C PHE A 94 4.07 -3.50 8.08
N LEU A 95 3.44 -4.52 8.69
CA LEU A 95 2.14 -4.98 8.24
C LEU A 95 1.07 -3.95 8.59
N ILE A 96 0.53 -3.32 7.57
CA ILE A 96 -0.52 -2.30 7.70
C ILE A 96 -1.91 -2.80 7.32
N ASP A 97 -2.07 -4.10 7.08
CA ASP A 97 -3.36 -4.66 6.67
C ASP A 97 -4.45 -4.47 7.74
N GLY A 98 -5.53 -3.77 7.39
CA GLY A 98 -6.59 -3.35 8.29
C GLY A 98 -6.19 -2.26 9.30
N LYS A 99 -5.12 -1.50 9.04
CA LYS A 99 -4.59 -0.47 9.95
C LYS A 99 -4.32 0.85 9.22
N CYS A 100 -4.29 1.93 10.00
CA CYS A 100 -3.71 3.20 9.59
C CYS A 100 -2.44 3.45 10.40
N CYS A 101 -1.41 3.97 9.77
CA CYS A 101 -0.18 4.38 10.42
C CYS A 101 0.30 5.73 9.89
N ARG A 102 1.21 6.33 10.64
CA ARG A 102 1.97 7.50 10.20
C ARG A 102 3.44 7.11 10.12
N ASP A 103 4.01 7.21 8.93
CA ASP A 103 5.45 7.06 8.79
C ASP A 103 6.17 8.18 9.55
N LYS A 104 7.13 7.81 10.41
CA LYS A 104 7.79 8.77 11.31
C LYS A 104 8.75 9.69 10.57
N ARG A 105 9.37 9.19 9.52
CA ARG A 105 10.41 9.91 8.77
C ARG A 105 9.80 10.91 7.77
N THR A 106 8.83 10.46 7.01
CA THR A 106 8.19 11.27 5.97
C THR A 106 6.95 12.01 6.43
N GLY A 107 6.33 11.55 7.52
CA GLY A 107 5.06 12.08 8.01
C GLY A 107 3.83 11.61 7.23
N LEU A 108 4.00 10.69 6.26
CA LEU A 108 2.89 10.14 5.48
C LEU A 108 1.89 9.39 6.35
N LEU A 109 0.62 9.61 6.07
CA LEU A 109 -0.51 8.87 6.63
C LEU A 109 -0.91 7.77 5.64
N ILE A 110 -0.67 6.52 6.02
CA ILE A 110 -0.86 5.35 5.16
C ILE A 110 -1.90 4.44 5.79
N ALA A 111 -2.82 3.91 4.99
CA ALA A 111 -3.76 2.88 5.43
C ALA A 111 -3.67 1.67 4.49
N GLY A 112 -3.91 0.46 5.03
CA GLY A 112 -3.81 -0.77 4.27
C GLY A 112 -5.10 -1.61 4.29
N LEU A 113 -5.47 -2.20 3.16
CA LEU A 113 -6.58 -3.14 2.99
C LEU A 113 -6.19 -4.22 1.97
N GLY A 114 -5.53 -5.27 2.43
CA GLY A 114 -5.09 -6.37 1.59
C GLY A 114 -6.22 -7.33 1.20
N GLY A 115 -5.86 -8.30 0.34
CA GLY A 115 -6.72 -9.36 -0.15
C GLY A 115 -7.56 -8.99 -1.36
N SER A 116 -8.24 -10.00 -1.93
CA SER A 116 -9.05 -9.89 -3.15
C SER A 116 -10.52 -10.19 -2.90
N MET A 117 -11.35 -10.02 -3.94
CA MET A 117 -12.73 -10.52 -3.95
C MET A 117 -12.74 -12.04 -3.73
N ARG A 118 -13.68 -12.52 -2.93
CA ARG A 118 -13.80 -13.96 -2.67
C ARG A 118 -14.28 -14.70 -3.91
N TYR A 119 -13.46 -15.57 -4.43
CA TYR A 119 -13.76 -16.48 -5.54
C TYR A 119 -13.63 -17.97 -5.15
N ASN A 120 -13.01 -18.27 -3.99
CA ASN A 120 -12.94 -19.60 -3.39
C ASN A 120 -12.75 -19.47 -1.86
N ASP A 121 -12.43 -20.57 -1.16
CA ASP A 121 -12.21 -20.60 0.29
C ASP A 121 -10.73 -20.34 0.68
N GLY A 122 -10.01 -19.61 -0.15
CA GLY A 122 -8.62 -19.22 0.12
C GLY A 122 -8.47 -18.13 1.18
N ASP A 123 -7.26 -18.00 1.68
CA ASP A 123 -6.90 -16.95 2.64
C ASP A 123 -6.98 -15.55 2.00
N SER A 124 -7.19 -14.52 2.82
CA SER A 124 -7.23 -13.12 2.40
C SER A 124 -8.18 -12.81 1.23
N GLN A 125 -9.29 -13.52 1.18
CA GLN A 125 -10.37 -13.28 0.22
C GLN A 125 -11.62 -12.81 0.96
N TYR A 126 -12.21 -11.72 0.51
CA TYR A 126 -13.28 -11.03 1.22
C TYR A 126 -14.48 -10.79 0.33
N THR A 127 -15.68 -10.95 0.91
CA THR A 127 -16.89 -10.42 0.27
C THR A 127 -16.92 -8.90 0.37
N GLU A 128 -17.74 -8.25 -0.45
CA GLU A 128 -17.97 -6.80 -0.38
C GLU A 128 -18.39 -6.34 1.04
N LYS A 129 -19.21 -7.13 1.74
CA LYS A 129 -19.63 -6.83 3.12
C LYS A 129 -18.47 -6.92 4.11
N GLN A 130 -17.60 -7.91 3.96
CA GLN A 130 -16.42 -8.06 4.81
C GLN A 130 -15.41 -6.94 4.58
N MET A 131 -15.20 -6.53 3.32
CA MET A 131 -14.33 -5.40 3.02
C MET A 131 -14.90 -4.08 3.56
N LYS A 132 -16.23 -3.85 3.45
CA LYS A 132 -16.89 -2.70 4.10
C LYS A 132 -16.67 -2.69 5.62
N TYR A 133 -16.75 -3.84 6.27
CA TYR A 133 -16.49 -3.94 7.71
C TYR A 133 -15.02 -3.61 8.04
N ARG A 134 -14.07 -4.06 7.23
CA ARG A 134 -12.65 -3.71 7.40
C ARG A 134 -12.41 -2.20 7.23
N ILE A 135 -13.05 -1.58 6.24
CA ILE A 135 -13.04 -0.11 6.06
C ILE A 135 -13.61 0.59 7.31
N TRP A 136 -14.73 0.10 7.83
CA TRP A 136 -15.36 0.67 9.03
C TRP A 136 -14.41 0.68 10.23
N LYS A 137 -13.60 -0.34 10.42
CA LYS A 137 -12.59 -0.40 11.48
C LYS A 137 -11.50 0.67 11.35
N LEU A 138 -11.21 1.17 10.17
CA LEU A 138 -10.24 2.25 9.96
C LEU A 138 -10.79 3.64 10.37
N VAL A 139 -12.12 3.80 10.41
CA VAL A 139 -12.78 5.11 10.58
C VAL A 139 -12.31 5.88 11.81
N PRO A 140 -12.18 5.29 13.02
CA PRO A 140 -11.71 6.02 14.18
C PRO A 140 -10.34 6.66 13.96
N GLN A 141 -9.39 5.92 13.36
CA GLN A 141 -8.06 6.43 13.09
C GLN A 141 -8.06 7.49 11.98
N LEU A 142 -8.89 7.32 10.95
CA LEU A 142 -9.04 8.32 9.90
C LEU A 142 -9.59 9.66 10.46
N LEU A 143 -10.58 9.60 11.36
CA LEU A 143 -11.11 10.78 12.03
C LEU A 143 -10.07 11.43 12.95
N TYR A 144 -9.31 10.64 13.70
CA TYR A 144 -8.18 11.14 14.49
C TYR A 144 -7.16 11.86 13.59
N ASN A 145 -6.77 11.25 12.47
CA ASN A 145 -5.84 11.84 11.51
C ASN A 145 -6.38 13.17 10.97
N LYS A 146 -7.65 13.22 10.59
CA LYS A 146 -8.30 14.45 10.10
C LYS A 146 -8.23 15.56 11.13
N ARG A 147 -8.54 15.26 12.40
CA ARG A 147 -8.46 16.24 13.50
C ARG A 147 -7.02 16.68 13.77
N ARG A 148 -6.06 15.74 13.76
CA ARG A 148 -4.67 15.98 14.20
C ARG A 148 -3.79 16.57 13.11
N TYR A 149 -4.02 16.17 11.84
CA TYR A 149 -3.17 16.49 10.70
C TYR A 149 -3.90 17.19 9.55
N GLY A 150 -5.18 17.48 9.70
CA GLY A 150 -6.00 18.18 8.68
C GLY A 150 -6.45 17.31 7.51
N ARG A 151 -6.01 16.05 7.43
CA ARG A 151 -6.34 15.11 6.35
C ARG A 151 -6.55 13.70 6.89
N TYR A 152 -7.31 12.87 6.19
CA TYR A 152 -7.61 11.51 6.65
C TYR A 152 -6.43 10.56 6.44
N LEU A 153 -5.87 10.55 5.23
CA LEU A 153 -4.69 9.78 4.83
C LEU A 153 -4.10 10.38 3.54
N ASP A 154 -2.89 10.01 3.21
CA ASP A 154 -2.21 10.36 1.97
C ASP A 154 -2.28 9.20 0.96
N ILE A 155 -2.04 7.97 1.43
CA ILE A 155 -1.99 6.78 0.58
C ILE A 155 -2.90 5.69 1.17
N LEU A 156 -3.77 5.13 0.33
CA LEU A 156 -4.44 3.85 0.59
C LEU A 156 -3.70 2.76 -0.18
N VAL A 157 -3.22 1.76 0.53
CA VAL A 157 -2.57 0.56 -0.03
C VAL A 157 -3.58 -0.57 -0.05
N THR A 158 -3.89 -1.10 -1.23
CA THR A 158 -4.77 -2.25 -1.38
C THR A 158 -4.06 -3.35 -2.16
N HIS A 159 -4.54 -4.60 -2.06
CA HIS A 159 -4.11 -5.62 -3.02
C HIS A 159 -4.99 -5.58 -4.27
N ALA A 160 -6.30 -5.76 -4.12
CA ALA A 160 -7.23 -5.63 -5.23
C ALA A 160 -7.56 -4.17 -5.57
N PRO A 161 -7.88 -3.86 -6.86
CA PRO A 161 -8.28 -2.53 -7.30
C PRO A 161 -9.69 -2.13 -6.83
N PRO A 162 -10.06 -0.85 -6.95
CA PRO A 162 -11.45 -0.42 -6.95
C PRO A 162 -12.18 -0.92 -8.20
N PHE A 163 -13.48 -1.25 -8.06
CA PHE A 163 -14.31 -1.69 -9.19
C PHE A 163 -14.34 -0.63 -10.32
N GLY A 164 -14.12 -1.08 -11.55
CA GLY A 164 -14.10 -0.24 -12.75
C GLY A 164 -12.82 0.56 -12.97
N TYR A 165 -11.80 0.36 -12.12
CA TYR A 165 -10.52 1.09 -12.22
C TYR A 165 -9.34 0.14 -12.46
N GLY A 166 -9.39 -0.56 -13.57
CA GLY A 166 -8.34 -1.49 -13.99
C GLY A 166 -8.49 -2.88 -13.41
N ASP A 167 -9.66 -3.22 -12.92
CA ASP A 167 -10.07 -4.56 -12.52
C ASP A 167 -10.41 -5.44 -13.74
N GLY A 168 -10.48 -6.75 -13.54
CA GLY A 168 -10.88 -7.71 -14.56
C GLY A 168 -12.39 -8.02 -14.54
N PRO A 169 -12.90 -8.66 -15.62
CA PRO A 169 -14.31 -9.00 -15.74
C PRO A 169 -14.71 -10.24 -14.93
N ASP A 170 -13.77 -11.10 -14.58
CA ASP A 170 -13.99 -12.33 -13.82
C ASP A 170 -13.97 -12.07 -12.31
N LEU A 171 -14.60 -12.96 -11.56
CA LEU A 171 -14.77 -12.79 -10.10
C LEU A 171 -13.44 -12.67 -9.35
N CYS A 172 -12.40 -13.39 -9.79
CA CYS A 172 -11.09 -13.35 -9.16
C CYS A 172 -10.47 -11.94 -9.23
N HIS A 173 -10.56 -11.30 -10.40
CA HIS A 173 -9.95 -10.01 -10.68
C HIS A 173 -10.91 -8.81 -10.52
N MET A 174 -12.16 -9.08 -10.09
CA MET A 174 -13.14 -8.02 -9.85
C MET A 174 -12.73 -7.13 -8.67
N GLY A 175 -12.78 -5.83 -8.87
CA GLY A 175 -12.49 -4.83 -7.85
C GLY A 175 -13.63 -4.64 -6.83
N PHE A 176 -13.31 -4.03 -5.69
CA PHE A 176 -14.29 -3.71 -4.65
C PHE A 176 -15.03 -2.39 -4.90
N ARG A 177 -16.34 -2.42 -4.89
CA ARG A 177 -17.19 -1.20 -5.00
C ARG A 177 -17.07 -0.29 -3.77
N CYS A 178 -16.87 -0.87 -2.58
CA CYS A 178 -16.72 -0.10 -1.35
C CYS A 178 -15.44 0.76 -1.33
N LEU A 179 -14.43 0.41 -2.12
CA LEU A 179 -13.24 1.26 -2.28
C LEU A 179 -13.56 2.56 -3.04
N LEU A 180 -14.54 2.55 -3.94
CA LEU A 180 -15.02 3.78 -4.59
C LEU A 180 -15.61 4.76 -3.56
N HIS A 181 -16.47 4.26 -2.66
CA HIS A 181 -17.02 5.07 -1.57
C HIS A 181 -15.94 5.56 -0.59
N PHE A 182 -14.90 4.73 -0.36
CA PHE A 182 -13.76 5.14 0.45
C PHE A 182 -13.02 6.31 -0.19
N ILE A 183 -12.71 6.22 -1.48
CA ILE A 183 -12.03 7.28 -2.24
C ILE A 183 -12.86 8.56 -2.20
N ASP A 184 -14.16 8.48 -2.51
CA ASP A 184 -15.04 9.66 -2.55
C ASP A 184 -15.11 10.37 -1.20
N LYS A 185 -15.12 9.61 -0.09
CA LYS A 185 -15.29 10.14 1.26
C LYS A 185 -13.99 10.66 1.87
N TYR A 186 -12.90 9.88 1.75
CA TYR A 186 -11.65 10.16 2.47
C TYR A 186 -10.58 10.80 1.60
N GLN A 187 -10.73 10.77 0.29
CA GLN A 187 -9.91 11.46 -0.71
C GLN A 187 -8.40 11.31 -0.48
N PRO A 188 -7.85 10.07 -0.45
CA PRO A 188 -6.41 9.89 -0.45
C PRO A 188 -5.81 10.53 -1.71
N GLN A 189 -4.57 11.00 -1.65
CA GLN A 189 -3.86 11.45 -2.85
C GLN A 189 -3.61 10.27 -3.80
N TYR A 190 -3.31 9.11 -3.24
CA TYR A 190 -3.06 7.88 -3.99
C TYR A 190 -3.83 6.69 -3.41
N LEU A 191 -4.33 5.83 -4.29
CA LEU A 191 -4.62 4.44 -4.02
C LEU A 191 -3.65 3.62 -4.86
N VAL A 192 -2.83 2.79 -4.22
CA VAL A 192 -1.90 1.88 -4.91
C VAL A 192 -2.39 0.44 -4.74
N HIS A 193 -2.36 -0.33 -5.84
CA HIS A 193 -2.83 -1.72 -5.83
C HIS A 193 -2.00 -2.62 -6.75
N GLY A 194 -2.01 -3.92 -6.51
CA GLY A 194 -1.49 -4.99 -7.35
C GLY A 194 -2.59 -5.83 -7.97
N HIS A 195 -2.47 -7.15 -7.83
CA HIS A 195 -3.43 -8.19 -8.18
C HIS A 195 -3.73 -8.33 -9.69
N ILE A 196 -3.82 -7.24 -10.41
CA ILE A 196 -4.07 -7.25 -11.86
C ILE A 196 -2.74 -7.24 -12.57
N HIS A 197 -2.40 -8.39 -13.14
CA HIS A 197 -1.17 -8.55 -13.92
C HIS A 197 -1.28 -7.78 -15.22
N LEU A 198 -0.20 -7.16 -15.63
CA LEU A 198 -0.11 -6.40 -16.87
C LEU A 198 0.67 -7.22 -17.89
N ASP A 199 0.02 -7.59 -19.00
CA ASP A 199 0.68 -8.27 -20.12
C ASP A 199 1.70 -7.36 -20.82
N ASP A 200 1.40 -6.06 -20.87
CA ASP A 200 2.30 -5.02 -21.37
C ASP A 200 2.58 -3.99 -20.26
N MET A 201 3.86 -3.85 -19.93
CA MET A 201 4.32 -2.88 -18.91
C MET A 201 4.11 -1.41 -19.31
N ASN A 202 3.82 -1.14 -20.59
CA ASN A 202 3.42 0.17 -21.09
C ASN A 202 1.91 0.43 -21.00
N SER A 203 1.12 -0.54 -20.54
CA SER A 203 -0.32 -0.37 -20.31
C SER A 203 -0.60 0.77 -19.35
N GLN A 204 -1.77 1.37 -19.46
CA GLN A 204 -2.20 2.44 -18.57
C GLN A 204 -2.27 1.96 -17.11
N ARG A 205 -1.31 2.36 -16.31
CA ARG A 205 -1.21 2.02 -14.88
C ARG A 205 -1.93 3.02 -13.98
N VAL A 206 -2.09 4.26 -14.41
CA VAL A 206 -2.65 5.35 -13.60
C VAL A 206 -4.04 5.71 -14.11
N ARG A 207 -5.00 5.71 -13.21
CA ARG A 207 -6.37 6.20 -13.42
C ARG A 207 -6.71 7.21 -12.34
N GLU A 208 -7.72 8.03 -12.56
CA GLU A 208 -8.10 9.07 -11.60
C GLU A 208 -9.58 8.96 -11.23
N ARG A 209 -9.86 9.18 -9.94
CA ARG A 209 -11.21 9.36 -9.43
C ARG A 209 -11.24 10.57 -8.50
N GLY A 210 -11.88 11.65 -8.94
CA GLY A 210 -11.80 12.94 -8.25
C GLY A 210 -10.34 13.39 -8.15
N ASN A 211 -9.86 13.61 -6.94
CA ASN A 211 -8.47 14.02 -6.68
C ASN A 211 -7.53 12.85 -6.37
N THR A 212 -8.03 11.61 -6.42
CA THR A 212 -7.23 10.40 -6.11
C THR A 212 -6.68 9.79 -7.37
N LYS A 213 -5.37 9.59 -7.42
CA LYS A 213 -4.68 8.77 -8.43
C LYS A 213 -4.71 7.32 -8.00
N ILE A 214 -5.23 6.44 -8.84
CA ILE A 214 -5.32 4.98 -8.65
C ILE A 214 -4.24 4.36 -9.52
N VAL A 215 -3.27 3.66 -8.89
CA VAL A 215 -2.06 3.19 -9.56
C VAL A 215 -1.93 1.67 -9.43
N ASN A 216 -1.88 0.98 -10.56
CA ASN A 216 -1.48 -0.42 -10.61
C ASN A 216 0.06 -0.52 -10.52
N VAL A 217 0.55 -1.12 -9.43
CA VAL A 217 1.99 -1.24 -9.14
C VAL A 217 2.56 -2.63 -9.46
N TYR A 218 1.88 -3.41 -10.29
CA TYR A 218 2.33 -4.73 -10.71
C TYR A 218 3.83 -4.74 -11.05
N SER A 219 4.56 -5.73 -10.54
CA SER A 219 6.02 -5.85 -10.59
C SER A 219 6.71 -4.74 -9.77
N SER A 220 6.88 -3.55 -10.34
CA SER A 220 7.36 -2.37 -9.62
C SER A 220 6.87 -1.08 -10.27
N TYR A 221 6.72 -0.05 -9.45
CA TYR A 221 6.35 1.30 -9.86
C TYR A 221 7.04 2.33 -8.96
N LEU A 222 7.73 3.28 -9.54
CA LEU A 222 8.30 4.39 -8.79
C LEU A 222 7.30 5.56 -8.77
N LEU A 223 6.67 5.78 -7.62
CA LEU A 223 5.84 6.94 -7.40
C LEU A 223 6.77 8.10 -7.03
N ASP A 224 6.77 9.14 -7.86
CA ASP A 224 7.57 10.35 -7.65
C ASP A 224 6.64 11.56 -7.62
N ASP A 225 6.39 12.11 -6.43
CA ASP A 225 5.48 13.24 -6.24
C ASP A 225 5.98 14.15 -5.12
N GLU A 226 6.43 15.33 -5.47
CA GLU A 226 6.92 16.32 -4.52
C GLU A 226 5.83 16.87 -3.59
N THR A 227 4.57 16.77 -3.99
CA THR A 227 3.42 17.25 -3.20
C THR A 227 2.93 16.26 -2.16
N LEU A 228 3.39 15.01 -2.23
CA LEU A 228 2.95 13.94 -1.35
C LEU A 228 3.47 14.18 0.09
N GLY A 229 2.56 14.08 1.05
CA GLY A 229 2.87 14.28 2.48
C GLY A 229 3.01 15.74 2.92
N THR A 230 3.19 16.66 2.00
CA THR A 230 3.19 18.09 2.29
C THR A 230 1.78 18.62 2.45
N GLY A 231 0.96 18.19 3.35
CA GLY A 231 -0.44 18.55 3.45
C GLY A 231 -0.71 19.88 2.75
N SER A 232 -1.22 19.81 1.54
CA SER A 232 -1.58 20.98 0.75
C SER A 232 -2.60 21.79 1.56
N LEU A 233 -2.12 22.73 2.35
CA LEU A 233 -2.88 23.87 2.76
C LEU A 233 -3.17 24.67 1.48
N ARG A 234 -4.07 24.17 0.64
CA ARG A 234 -4.74 25.05 -0.31
C ARG A 234 -5.45 26.08 0.56
N LYS A 235 -4.83 27.25 0.70
CA LYS A 235 -5.47 28.43 1.23
C LYS A 235 -6.74 28.64 0.40
N ALA A 236 -7.90 28.28 0.97
CA ALA A 236 -9.15 28.83 0.55
C ALA A 236 -9.04 30.33 0.85
N GLY A 237 -8.95 31.17 -0.16
CA GLY A 237 -9.04 32.61 0.04
C GLY A 237 -8.02 33.45 -0.74
N GLU A 238 -7.99 33.34 -2.05
CA GLU A 238 -7.80 34.54 -2.86
C GLU A 238 -9.15 34.95 -3.40
N LYS A 239 -9.83 35.78 -2.61
CA LYS A 239 -10.88 36.65 -3.14
C LYS A 239 -10.18 37.59 -4.12
N THR A 240 -10.44 37.40 -5.40
CA THR A 240 -10.21 38.42 -6.40
C THR A 240 -11.03 39.62 -6.01
N THR A 241 -10.44 40.60 -5.35
CA THR A 241 -10.94 41.97 -5.29
C THR A 241 -10.76 42.55 -6.68
N GLY A 242 -11.81 42.41 -7.51
CA GLY A 242 -11.99 43.25 -8.67
C GLY A 242 -12.20 44.69 -8.18
N GLY A 243 -11.24 45.53 -8.42
CA GLY A 243 -11.37 46.98 -8.31
C GLY A 243 -11.80 47.54 -9.65
N LEU A 244 -12.85 48.28 -9.63
CA LEU A 244 -13.28 49.46 -10.46
C LEU A 244 -12.78 49.49 -11.91
#